data_62af91c397c746a6a04415c9c9129ad9
#
_entry.id   62af91c397c746a6a04415c9c9129ad9
#
_cell.length_a   1.000
_cell.length_b   1.000
_cell.length_c   1.000
_cell.angle_alpha   90.00
_cell.angle_beta   90.00
_cell.angle_gamma   90.00
#
_symmetry.space_group_name_H-M   'P 1'
#
loop_
_entity.id
_entity.type
_entity.pdbx_description
1 polymer ?
#
loop_
_entity_poly.entity_id
_entity_poly.type
_entity_poly.pdbx_seq_one_letter_code
_entity_poly.pdbx_strand_id
1 'polypeptide(L)'
;MTSASDVTELLRERILSGDVPSGSRLQQIPLSESLGVSRTPLREALAQLAKEGLLIYEPNRGYAVRAFSTAEISAAFEVRARLEALACGIVARQGASREVLDRLRECVAEGDRILAKGVLASEDLIPYRRMNVDFHETIIQTCENRFVSSFVRQCHNVPMASDRVFIWEDYQVIARSHDDHHRILDAIAKREAQRAESLMSEHIYFALLVLRRKLDEDGRAAQLQDSAD
;
A
#
# COMPACT_ATOMS: atom_id res chain seq x y z
N MET A 1 -12.46 -25.58 2.78
CA MET A 1 -11.63 -25.53 1.55
C MET A 1 -11.23 -24.08 1.33
N THR A 2 -9.95 -23.80 1.20
CA THR A 2 -9.44 -22.45 0.93
C THR A 2 -9.88 -22.03 -0.47
N SER A 3 -10.57 -20.90 -0.61
CA SER A 3 -11.09 -20.41 -1.88
C SER A 3 -9.96 -19.83 -2.75
N ALA A 4 -10.19 -19.72 -4.06
CA ALA A 4 -9.25 -19.02 -4.95
C ALA A 4 -9.00 -17.57 -4.53
N SER A 5 -10.03 -16.91 -3.99
CA SER A 5 -9.90 -15.54 -3.44
C SER A 5 -8.95 -15.48 -2.24
N ASP A 6 -9.05 -16.43 -1.30
CA ASP A 6 -8.17 -16.48 -0.12
C ASP A 6 -6.71 -16.71 -0.53
N VAL A 7 -6.50 -17.61 -1.52
CA VAL A 7 -5.15 -17.89 -2.07
C VAL A 7 -4.59 -16.66 -2.79
N THR A 8 -5.44 -15.95 -3.53
CA THR A 8 -5.05 -14.71 -4.24
C THR A 8 -4.58 -13.66 -3.24
N GLU A 9 -5.34 -13.42 -2.18
CA GLU A 9 -5.00 -12.41 -1.16
C GLU A 9 -3.74 -12.80 -0.40
N LEU A 10 -3.60 -14.05 0.01
CA LEU A 10 -2.39 -14.54 0.68
C LEU A 10 -1.13 -14.36 -0.19
N LEU A 11 -1.21 -14.69 -1.48
CA LEU A 11 -0.08 -14.53 -2.39
C LEU A 11 0.21 -13.05 -2.66
N ARG A 12 -0.83 -12.22 -2.80
CA ARG A 12 -0.68 -10.77 -2.95
C ARG A 12 0.09 -10.18 -1.78
N GLU A 13 -0.31 -10.48 -0.54
CA GLU A 13 0.36 -10.01 0.67
C GLU A 13 1.84 -10.42 0.68
N ARG A 14 2.16 -11.68 0.37
CA ARG A 14 3.54 -12.18 0.32
C ARG A 14 4.40 -11.54 -0.76
N ILE A 15 3.79 -11.19 -1.92
CA ILE A 15 4.49 -10.49 -3.00
C ILE A 15 4.72 -9.03 -2.61
N LEU A 16 3.71 -8.37 -2.09
CA LEU A 16 3.80 -6.96 -1.70
C LEU A 16 4.72 -6.75 -0.49
N SER A 17 4.76 -7.69 0.46
CA SER A 17 5.68 -7.64 1.61
C SER A 17 7.14 -7.94 1.23
N GLY A 18 7.38 -8.52 0.04
CA GLY A 18 8.70 -8.94 -0.39
C GLY A 18 9.09 -10.36 0.07
N ASP A 19 8.21 -11.07 0.81
CA ASP A 19 8.44 -12.48 1.20
C ASP A 19 8.61 -13.39 -0.02
N VAL A 20 7.98 -13.02 -1.13
CA VAL A 20 8.23 -13.59 -2.45
C VAL A 20 8.95 -12.54 -3.29
N PRO A 21 10.28 -12.66 -3.46
CA PRO A 21 11.07 -11.62 -4.09
C PRO A 21 10.69 -11.35 -5.55
N SER A 22 10.90 -10.11 -5.98
CA SER A 22 10.76 -9.70 -7.38
C SER A 22 11.62 -10.60 -8.30
N GLY A 23 11.05 -10.99 -9.43
CA GLY A 23 11.70 -11.92 -10.37
C GLY A 23 11.59 -13.40 -10.01
N SER A 24 11.12 -13.74 -8.81
CA SER A 24 10.96 -15.13 -8.38
C SER A 24 9.98 -15.90 -9.25
N ARG A 25 10.34 -17.13 -9.63
CA ARG A 25 9.44 -18.04 -10.34
C ARG A 25 8.55 -18.80 -9.38
N LEU A 26 7.25 -18.79 -9.66
CA LEU A 26 6.24 -19.48 -8.88
C LEU A 26 5.93 -20.85 -9.50
N GLN A 27 6.58 -21.87 -8.97
CA GLN A 27 6.34 -23.27 -9.37
C GLN A 27 5.08 -23.81 -8.70
N GLN A 28 4.07 -24.16 -9.48
CA GLN A 28 2.72 -24.48 -8.99
C GLN A 28 2.70 -25.70 -8.03
N ILE A 29 3.50 -26.74 -8.28
CA ILE A 29 3.51 -27.95 -7.44
C ILE A 29 4.08 -27.65 -6.06
N PRO A 30 5.34 -27.17 -5.92
CA PRO A 30 5.87 -26.84 -4.59
C PRO A 30 5.03 -25.79 -3.87
N LEU A 31 4.49 -24.80 -4.60
CA LEU A 31 3.68 -23.75 -4.01
C LEU A 31 2.34 -24.27 -3.48
N SER A 32 1.67 -25.18 -4.19
CA SER A 32 0.43 -25.82 -3.73
C SER A 32 0.65 -26.66 -2.47
N GLU A 33 1.76 -27.37 -2.39
CA GLU A 33 2.16 -28.17 -1.22
C GLU A 33 2.46 -27.27 -0.01
N SER A 34 3.25 -26.22 -0.22
CA SER A 34 3.62 -25.27 0.86
C SER A 34 2.44 -24.50 1.44
N LEU A 35 1.42 -24.22 0.61
CA LEU A 35 0.20 -23.52 1.02
C LEU A 35 -0.90 -24.48 1.50
N GLY A 36 -0.75 -25.79 1.34
CA GLY A 36 -1.76 -26.76 1.71
C GLY A 36 -3.05 -26.64 0.88
N VAL A 37 -2.96 -26.17 -0.37
CA VAL A 37 -4.12 -25.95 -1.24
C VAL A 37 -4.05 -26.81 -2.51
N SER A 38 -5.21 -27.10 -3.10
CA SER A 38 -5.25 -27.82 -4.36
C SER A 38 -4.78 -26.94 -5.54
N ARG A 39 -4.40 -27.57 -6.65
CA ARG A 39 -3.86 -26.88 -7.82
C ARG A 39 -4.87 -25.96 -8.52
N THR A 40 -6.17 -26.26 -8.44
CA THR A 40 -7.21 -25.48 -9.12
C THR A 40 -7.32 -24.07 -8.54
N PRO A 41 -7.62 -23.83 -7.25
CA PRO A 41 -7.65 -22.49 -6.69
C PRO A 41 -6.31 -21.77 -6.80
N LEU A 42 -5.17 -22.47 -6.75
CA LEU A 42 -3.87 -21.86 -6.96
C LEU A 42 -3.70 -21.32 -8.40
N ARG A 43 -4.11 -22.09 -9.42
CA ARG A 43 -4.03 -21.64 -10.82
C ARG A 43 -4.90 -20.43 -11.08
N GLU A 44 -6.11 -20.40 -10.51
CA GLU A 44 -7.02 -19.25 -10.61
C GLU A 44 -6.40 -18.03 -9.94
N ALA A 45 -5.83 -18.18 -8.74
CA ALA A 45 -5.14 -17.11 -8.03
C ALA A 45 -3.94 -16.55 -8.83
N LEU A 46 -3.09 -17.41 -9.36
CA LEU A 46 -1.95 -17.00 -10.20
C LEU A 46 -2.38 -16.26 -11.46
N ALA A 47 -3.43 -16.74 -12.13
CA ALA A 47 -3.99 -16.09 -13.31
C ALA A 47 -4.59 -14.71 -12.95
N GLN A 48 -5.26 -14.60 -11.81
CA GLN A 48 -5.81 -13.33 -11.33
C GLN A 48 -4.70 -12.33 -11.01
N LEU A 49 -3.64 -12.74 -10.29
CA LEU A 49 -2.49 -11.88 -9.98
C LEU A 49 -1.72 -11.45 -11.23
N ALA A 50 -1.67 -12.30 -12.26
CA ALA A 50 -1.09 -11.91 -13.54
C ALA A 50 -1.96 -10.88 -14.29
N LYS A 51 -3.28 -11.03 -14.26
CA LYS A 51 -4.22 -10.03 -14.80
C LYS A 51 -4.12 -8.70 -14.08
N GLU A 52 -3.82 -8.71 -12.79
CA GLU A 52 -3.61 -7.53 -11.97
C GLU A 52 -2.21 -6.91 -12.13
N GLY A 53 -1.30 -7.57 -12.86
CA GLY A 53 0.03 -7.08 -13.16
C GLY A 53 1.09 -7.33 -12.08
N LEU A 54 0.76 -8.09 -11.02
CA LEU A 54 1.73 -8.51 -10.00
C LEU A 54 2.61 -9.66 -10.48
N LEU A 55 2.07 -10.51 -11.37
CA LEU A 55 2.81 -11.61 -11.98
C LEU A 55 2.90 -11.43 -13.49
N ILE A 56 3.93 -12.01 -14.07
CA ILE A 56 4.09 -12.16 -15.52
C ILE A 56 3.93 -13.65 -15.84
N TYR A 57 3.09 -13.97 -16.83
CA TYR A 57 3.02 -15.32 -17.35
C TYR A 57 3.99 -15.47 -18.54
N GLU A 58 4.91 -16.43 -18.43
CA GLU A 58 5.84 -16.79 -19.49
C GLU A 58 5.43 -18.16 -20.07
N PRO A 59 5.15 -18.28 -21.37
CA PRO A 59 4.85 -19.58 -21.98
C PRO A 59 5.95 -20.61 -21.70
N ASN A 60 5.55 -21.82 -21.33
CA ASN A 60 6.43 -22.94 -20.95
C ASN A 60 7.27 -22.74 -19.67
N ARG A 61 7.21 -21.56 -19.03
CA ARG A 61 7.98 -21.24 -17.83
C ARG A 61 7.10 -20.91 -16.62
N GLY A 62 5.80 -20.69 -16.84
CA GLY A 62 4.82 -20.42 -15.79
C GLY A 62 4.80 -18.95 -15.36
N TYR A 63 4.57 -18.71 -14.07
CA TYR A 63 4.46 -17.38 -13.51
C TYR A 63 5.74 -16.92 -12.81
N ALA A 64 6.06 -15.64 -12.96
CA ALA A 64 7.12 -14.98 -12.21
C ALA A 64 6.60 -13.68 -11.57
N VAL A 65 7.14 -13.31 -10.41
CA VAL A 65 6.85 -12.02 -9.78
C VAL A 65 7.41 -10.90 -10.66
N ARG A 66 6.57 -9.93 -10.99
CA ARG A 66 6.99 -8.80 -11.81
C ARG A 66 8.02 -7.94 -11.07
N ALA A 67 9.10 -7.58 -11.75
CA ALA A 67 10.00 -6.55 -11.28
C ALA A 67 9.48 -5.17 -11.70
N PHE A 68 9.54 -4.21 -10.78
CA PHE A 68 9.15 -2.83 -11.03
C PHE A 68 10.39 -1.93 -10.92
N SER A 69 10.61 -1.07 -11.89
CA SER A 69 11.64 -0.05 -11.83
C SER A 69 11.26 1.06 -10.85
N THR A 70 12.27 1.79 -10.33
CA THR A 70 12.03 2.98 -9.49
C THR A 70 11.15 4.02 -10.18
N ALA A 71 11.26 4.13 -11.52
CA ALA A 71 10.43 5.02 -12.32
C ALA A 71 8.95 4.58 -12.30
N GLU A 72 8.66 3.28 -12.45
CA GLU A 72 7.29 2.75 -12.39
C GLU A 72 6.69 2.92 -10.99
N ILE A 73 7.47 2.67 -9.93
CA ILE A 73 7.04 2.89 -8.55
C ILE A 73 6.69 4.38 -8.33
N SER A 74 7.57 5.28 -8.78
CA SER A 74 7.32 6.73 -8.69
C SER A 74 6.07 7.16 -9.43
N ALA A 75 5.87 6.66 -10.65
CA ALA A 75 4.69 6.96 -11.45
C ALA A 75 3.39 6.46 -10.77
N ALA A 76 3.43 5.28 -10.13
CA ALA A 76 2.30 4.77 -9.36
C ALA A 76 1.95 5.69 -8.17
N PHE A 77 2.95 6.18 -7.43
CA PHE A 77 2.74 7.15 -6.36
C PHE A 77 2.14 8.47 -6.87
N GLU A 78 2.62 9.00 -7.99
CA GLU A 78 2.11 10.24 -8.58
C GLU A 78 0.63 10.13 -8.96
N VAL A 79 0.23 9.01 -9.57
CA VAL A 79 -1.17 8.73 -9.91
C VAL A 79 -1.99 8.53 -8.64
N ARG A 80 -1.49 7.74 -7.68
CA ARG A 80 -2.12 7.48 -6.40
C ARG A 80 -2.40 8.79 -5.64
N ALA A 81 -1.41 9.69 -5.55
CA ALA A 81 -1.56 10.98 -4.89
C ALA A 81 -2.73 11.81 -5.46
N ARG A 82 -2.93 11.77 -6.78
CA ARG A 82 -4.04 12.49 -7.44
C ARG A 82 -5.40 11.83 -7.19
N LEU A 83 -5.44 10.51 -7.23
CA LEU A 83 -6.70 9.77 -7.06
C LEU A 83 -7.19 9.78 -5.62
N GLU A 84 -6.31 9.61 -4.64
CA GLU A 84 -6.69 9.66 -3.24
C GLU A 84 -7.01 11.09 -2.78
N ALA A 85 -6.31 12.10 -3.30
CA ALA A 85 -6.67 13.49 -3.10
C ALA A 85 -8.08 13.78 -3.64
N LEU A 86 -8.40 13.32 -4.86
CA LEU A 86 -9.73 13.45 -5.44
C LEU A 86 -10.79 12.77 -4.56
N ALA A 87 -10.53 11.56 -4.05
CA ALA A 87 -11.44 10.88 -3.11
C ALA A 87 -11.70 11.73 -1.87
N CYS A 88 -10.63 12.25 -1.27
CA CYS A 88 -10.69 13.10 -0.09
C CYS A 88 -11.54 14.36 -0.31
N GLY A 89 -11.34 15.04 -1.45
CA GLY A 89 -12.12 16.22 -1.82
C GLY A 89 -13.58 15.91 -2.08
N ILE A 90 -13.90 14.77 -2.71
CA ILE A 90 -15.28 14.32 -2.91
C ILE A 90 -15.96 14.11 -1.55
N VAL A 91 -15.35 13.36 -0.65
CA VAL A 91 -15.89 13.04 0.69
C VAL A 91 -16.10 14.32 1.49
N ALA A 92 -15.14 15.24 1.49
CA ALA A 92 -15.27 16.52 2.18
C ALA A 92 -16.41 17.38 1.60
N ARG A 93 -16.55 17.44 0.28
CA ARG A 93 -17.59 18.23 -0.42
C ARG A 93 -18.99 17.69 -0.16
N GLN A 94 -19.17 16.38 -0.23
CA GLN A 94 -20.45 15.71 0.03
C GLN A 94 -20.82 15.78 1.51
N GLY A 95 -19.83 15.82 2.39
CA GLY A 95 -19.96 15.73 3.85
C GLY A 95 -20.03 14.29 4.30
N ALA A 96 -18.98 13.85 4.98
CA ALA A 96 -18.92 12.51 5.55
C ALA A 96 -20.02 12.28 6.61
N SER A 97 -20.61 11.08 6.63
CA SER A 97 -21.56 10.71 7.67
C SER A 97 -20.87 10.64 9.04
N ARG A 98 -21.69 10.61 10.10
CA ARG A 98 -21.16 10.47 11.47
C ARG A 98 -20.35 9.18 11.63
N GLU A 99 -20.83 8.08 11.09
CA GLU A 99 -20.19 6.77 11.14
C GLU A 99 -18.81 6.80 10.46
N VAL A 100 -18.71 7.46 9.30
CA VAL A 100 -17.44 7.63 8.58
C VAL A 100 -16.46 8.48 9.39
N LEU A 101 -16.93 9.61 9.94
CA LEU A 101 -16.08 10.47 10.77
C LEU A 101 -15.62 9.76 12.04
N ASP A 102 -16.49 8.97 12.67
CA ASP A 102 -16.15 8.21 13.87
C ASP A 102 -15.12 7.12 13.53
N ARG A 103 -15.26 6.42 12.39
CA ARG A 103 -14.27 5.44 11.91
C ARG A 103 -12.90 6.09 11.65
N LEU A 104 -12.87 7.24 11.00
CA LEU A 104 -11.61 7.97 10.76
C LEU A 104 -10.96 8.44 12.08
N ARG A 105 -11.77 8.89 13.06
CA ARG A 105 -11.28 9.24 14.41
C ARG A 105 -10.69 8.03 15.14
N GLU A 106 -11.31 6.86 15.03
CA GLU A 106 -10.79 5.62 15.59
C GLU A 106 -9.42 5.27 15.01
N CYS A 107 -9.26 5.39 13.68
CA CYS A 107 -7.96 5.18 13.03
C CYS A 107 -6.91 6.14 13.58
N VAL A 108 -7.22 7.44 13.63
CA VAL A 108 -6.28 8.46 14.14
C VAL A 108 -5.93 8.22 15.61
N ALA A 109 -6.92 7.93 16.46
CA ALA A 109 -6.69 7.64 17.89
C ALA A 109 -5.85 6.37 18.10
N GLU A 110 -6.02 5.34 17.27
CA GLU A 110 -5.19 4.15 17.32
C GLU A 110 -3.73 4.46 16.95
N GLY A 111 -3.50 5.28 15.91
CA GLY A 111 -2.17 5.76 15.56
C GLY A 111 -1.52 6.57 16.68
N ASP A 112 -2.27 7.48 17.30
CA ASP A 112 -1.81 8.25 18.47
C ASP A 112 -1.36 7.31 19.60
N ARG A 113 -2.16 6.29 19.91
CA ARG A 113 -1.87 5.30 20.95
C ARG A 113 -0.58 4.53 20.66
N ILE A 114 -0.38 4.12 19.42
CA ILE A 114 0.82 3.39 18.99
C ILE A 114 2.05 4.30 19.11
N LEU A 115 1.94 5.54 18.66
CA LEU A 115 3.06 6.48 18.60
C LEU A 115 3.35 7.21 19.94
N ALA A 116 2.46 7.10 20.94
CA ALA A 116 2.63 7.75 22.25
C ALA A 116 3.92 7.36 22.99
N LYS A 117 4.52 6.21 22.62
CA LYS A 117 5.79 5.72 23.20
C LYS A 117 7.01 6.56 22.76
N GLY A 118 6.88 7.40 21.74
CA GLY A 118 8.00 8.16 21.17
C GLY A 118 9.00 7.33 20.36
N VAL A 119 8.72 6.05 20.17
CA VAL A 119 9.47 5.09 19.35
C VAL A 119 8.50 4.15 18.65
N LEU A 120 8.93 3.54 17.54
CA LEU A 120 8.16 2.50 16.85
C LEU A 120 8.89 1.16 17.04
N ALA A 121 8.34 0.30 17.88
CA ALA A 121 8.86 -1.05 18.06
C ALA A 121 8.40 -1.98 16.93
N SER A 122 9.10 -3.09 16.72
CA SER A 122 8.76 -4.04 15.64
C SER A 122 7.32 -4.58 15.75
N GLU A 123 6.82 -4.77 16.98
CA GLU A 123 5.44 -5.21 17.23
C GLU A 123 4.38 -4.13 16.88
N ASP A 124 4.77 -2.88 16.79
CA ASP A 124 3.88 -1.77 16.45
C ASP A 124 3.70 -1.60 14.93
N LEU A 125 4.59 -2.16 14.11
CA LEU A 125 4.58 -1.99 12.65
C LEU A 125 3.30 -2.52 12.01
N ILE A 126 2.88 -3.73 12.37
CA ILE A 126 1.67 -4.35 11.80
C ILE A 126 0.40 -3.60 12.23
N PRO A 127 0.18 -3.30 13.54
CA PRO A 127 -0.95 -2.49 13.98
C PRO A 127 -1.00 -1.11 13.31
N TYR A 128 0.12 -0.40 13.23
CA TYR A 128 0.18 0.91 12.59
C TYR A 128 -0.15 0.83 11.10
N ARG A 129 0.44 -0.13 10.37
CA ARG A 129 0.12 -0.37 8.96
C ARG A 129 -1.37 -0.63 8.75
N ARG A 130 -1.98 -1.48 9.58
CA ARG A 130 -3.41 -1.77 9.49
C ARG A 130 -4.26 -0.52 9.67
N MET A 131 -3.97 0.28 10.69
CA MET A 131 -4.62 1.57 10.94
C MET A 131 -4.49 2.51 9.73
N ASN A 132 -3.29 2.62 9.15
CA ASN A 132 -3.02 3.45 7.99
C ASN A 132 -3.86 3.01 6.77
N VAL A 133 -3.88 1.71 6.47
CA VAL A 133 -4.71 1.15 5.39
C VAL A 133 -6.19 1.43 5.63
N ASP A 134 -6.68 1.21 6.85
CA ASP A 134 -8.08 1.45 7.21
C ASP A 134 -8.47 2.92 7.05
N PHE A 135 -7.59 3.85 7.38
CA PHE A 135 -7.81 5.29 7.19
C PHE A 135 -8.00 5.66 5.72
N HIS A 136 -7.06 5.26 4.86
CA HIS A 136 -7.12 5.53 3.42
C HIS A 136 -8.31 4.83 2.75
N GLU A 137 -8.51 3.54 3.02
CA GLU A 137 -9.58 2.75 2.43
C GLU A 137 -10.97 3.29 2.82
N THR A 138 -11.15 3.77 4.06
CA THR A 138 -12.40 4.41 4.50
C THR A 138 -12.73 5.62 3.62
N ILE A 139 -11.75 6.46 3.30
CA ILE A 139 -11.95 7.64 2.44
C ILE A 139 -12.25 7.22 1.00
N ILE A 140 -11.47 6.28 0.46
CA ILE A 140 -11.60 5.80 -0.92
C ILE A 140 -12.97 5.16 -1.15
N GLN A 141 -13.47 4.38 -0.20
CA GLN A 141 -14.79 3.75 -0.32
C GLN A 141 -15.93 4.74 -0.15
N THR A 142 -15.79 5.67 0.79
CA THR A 142 -16.80 6.70 1.05
C THR A 142 -16.98 7.66 -0.14
N CYS A 143 -15.98 7.84 -1.00
CA CYS A 143 -16.13 8.72 -2.17
C CYS A 143 -17.09 8.17 -3.24
N GLU A 144 -17.51 6.90 -3.14
CA GLU A 144 -18.45 6.21 -4.05
C GLU A 144 -18.11 6.34 -5.55
N ASN A 145 -16.85 6.64 -5.86
CA ASN A 145 -16.36 6.71 -7.23
C ASN A 145 -15.61 5.42 -7.60
N ARG A 146 -16.32 4.51 -8.30
CA ARG A 146 -15.77 3.21 -8.69
C ARG A 146 -14.47 3.29 -9.50
N PHE A 147 -14.27 4.38 -10.26
CA PHE A 147 -13.04 4.55 -11.05
C PHE A 147 -11.86 4.91 -10.15
N VAL A 148 -12.07 5.79 -9.16
CA VAL A 148 -11.06 6.11 -8.15
C VAL A 148 -10.64 4.83 -7.42
N SER A 149 -11.59 4.09 -6.85
CA SER A 149 -11.31 2.85 -6.11
C SER A 149 -10.59 1.80 -6.97
N SER A 150 -11.00 1.65 -8.25
CA SER A 150 -10.38 0.68 -9.16
C SER A 150 -8.94 1.07 -9.51
N PHE A 151 -8.68 2.34 -9.82
CA PHE A 151 -7.35 2.78 -10.22
C PHE A 151 -6.38 2.91 -9.04
N VAL A 152 -6.85 3.32 -7.85
CA VAL A 152 -6.05 3.28 -6.62
C VAL A 152 -5.61 1.83 -6.33
N ARG A 153 -6.53 0.87 -6.44
CA ARG A 153 -6.20 -0.56 -6.27
C ARG A 153 -5.13 -1.03 -7.26
N GLN A 154 -5.16 -0.56 -8.50
CA GLN A 154 -4.10 -0.86 -9.48
C GLN A 154 -2.75 -0.26 -9.06
N CYS A 155 -2.73 0.95 -8.52
CA CYS A 155 -1.50 1.54 -7.97
C CYS A 155 -0.96 0.73 -6.79
N HIS A 156 -1.84 0.23 -5.91
CA HIS A 156 -1.46 -0.61 -4.77
C HIS A 156 -0.93 -2.01 -5.17
N ASN A 157 -1.11 -2.43 -6.41
CA ASN A 157 -0.47 -3.63 -6.95
C ASN A 157 0.98 -3.40 -7.38
N VAL A 158 1.48 -2.18 -7.28
CA VAL A 158 2.91 -1.89 -7.45
C VAL A 158 3.58 -2.00 -6.08
N PRO A 159 4.49 -2.96 -5.85
CA PRO A 159 5.23 -3.07 -4.59
C PRO A 159 5.87 -1.73 -4.21
N MET A 160 5.97 -1.44 -2.93
CA MET A 160 6.43 -0.16 -2.37
C MET A 160 5.51 1.04 -2.63
N ALA A 161 4.64 1.03 -3.65
CA ALA A 161 3.61 2.07 -3.83
C ALA A 161 2.30 1.74 -3.09
N SER A 162 2.22 0.57 -2.47
CA SER A 162 1.09 0.16 -1.65
C SER A 162 1.19 0.75 -0.24
N ASP A 163 0.09 1.20 0.33
CA ASP A 163 -0.06 1.54 1.75
C ASP A 163 0.06 0.32 2.68
N ARG A 164 0.01 -0.90 2.10
CA ARG A 164 0.23 -2.18 2.78
C ARG A 164 1.70 -2.50 3.00
N VAL A 165 2.61 -1.84 2.30
CA VAL A 165 4.06 -2.02 2.43
C VAL A 165 4.62 -0.89 3.27
N PHE A 166 5.06 -1.22 4.46
CA PHE A 166 5.66 -0.27 5.38
C PHE A 166 7.17 -0.37 5.30
N ILE A 167 7.79 0.61 4.63
CA ILE A 167 9.23 0.65 4.39
C ILE A 167 9.94 1.51 5.46
N TRP A 168 9.15 2.18 6.29
CA TRP A 168 9.65 3.18 7.23
C TRP A 168 9.82 2.58 8.62
N GLU A 169 11.05 2.52 9.09
CA GLU A 169 11.39 2.21 10.49
C GLU A 169 11.70 3.46 11.29
N ASP A 170 11.75 4.63 10.63
CA ASP A 170 12.03 5.92 11.26
C ASP A 170 10.76 6.49 11.91
N TYR A 171 10.78 6.56 13.23
CA TYR A 171 9.69 7.14 14.02
C TYR A 171 9.31 8.55 13.57
N GLN A 172 10.29 9.42 13.24
CA GLN A 172 10.03 10.81 12.86
C GLN A 172 9.26 10.89 11.53
N VAL A 173 9.59 10.02 10.58
CA VAL A 173 8.88 9.91 9.30
C VAL A 173 7.43 9.50 9.55
N ILE A 174 7.22 8.49 10.39
CA ILE A 174 5.89 7.97 10.70
C ILE A 174 5.06 8.97 11.49
N ALA A 175 5.63 9.60 12.51
CA ALA A 175 4.94 10.62 13.29
C ALA A 175 4.51 11.82 12.44
N ARG A 176 5.39 12.27 11.50
CA ARG A 176 5.05 13.31 10.52
C ARG A 176 3.91 12.89 9.59
N SER A 177 3.96 11.65 9.10
CA SER A 177 2.91 11.10 8.24
C SER A 177 1.58 10.97 8.98
N HIS A 178 1.62 10.60 10.26
CA HIS A 178 0.44 10.48 11.10
C HIS A 178 -0.20 11.85 11.44
N ASP A 179 0.61 12.89 11.65
CA ASP A 179 0.10 14.26 11.83
C ASP A 179 -0.75 14.71 10.63
N ASP A 180 -0.39 14.28 9.41
CA ASP A 180 -1.22 14.55 8.25
C ASP A 180 -2.59 13.88 8.30
N HIS A 181 -2.73 12.69 8.90
CA HIS A 181 -4.04 12.06 9.10
C HIS A 181 -4.96 12.93 9.95
N HIS A 182 -4.45 13.55 11.03
CA HIS A 182 -5.22 14.51 11.84
C HIS A 182 -5.70 15.69 11.00
N ARG A 183 -4.80 16.27 10.21
CA ARG A 183 -5.10 17.45 9.37
C ARG A 183 -6.10 17.12 8.26
N ILE A 184 -5.98 15.93 7.66
CA ILE A 184 -6.91 15.43 6.62
C ILE A 184 -8.29 15.21 7.23
N LEU A 185 -8.38 14.53 8.38
CA LEU A 185 -9.63 14.31 9.10
C LEU A 185 -10.32 15.64 9.47
N ASP A 186 -9.56 16.61 9.97
CA ASP A 186 -10.07 17.94 10.30
C ASP A 186 -10.67 18.64 9.07
N ALA A 187 -9.96 18.60 7.93
CA ALA A 187 -10.43 19.18 6.68
C ALA A 187 -11.70 18.49 6.14
N ILE A 188 -11.79 17.16 6.23
CA ILE A 188 -12.99 16.41 5.86
C ILE A 188 -14.17 16.79 6.77
N ALA A 189 -13.97 16.81 8.10
CA ALA A 189 -15.01 17.14 9.07
C ALA A 189 -15.55 18.56 8.90
N LYS A 190 -14.69 19.50 8.51
CA LYS A 190 -15.04 20.90 8.21
C LYS A 190 -15.56 21.13 6.80
N ARG A 191 -15.64 20.09 5.97
CA ARG A 191 -16.04 20.18 4.56
C ARG A 191 -15.14 21.08 3.71
N GLU A 192 -13.87 21.18 4.05
CA GLU A 192 -12.86 21.98 3.35
C GLU A 192 -12.26 21.18 2.18
N ALA A 193 -13.03 20.95 1.12
CA ALA A 193 -12.72 20.02 0.05
C ALA A 193 -11.33 20.26 -0.58
N GLN A 194 -11.00 21.50 -0.93
CA GLN A 194 -9.72 21.83 -1.56
C GLN A 194 -8.54 21.61 -0.60
N ARG A 195 -8.72 21.92 0.69
CA ARG A 195 -7.72 21.67 1.72
C ARG A 195 -7.50 20.17 1.93
N ALA A 196 -8.58 19.39 1.99
CA ALA A 196 -8.51 17.94 2.10
C ALA A 196 -7.76 17.30 0.91
N GLU A 197 -8.05 17.74 -0.33
CA GLU A 197 -7.33 17.33 -1.54
C GLU A 197 -5.82 17.64 -1.45
N SER A 198 -5.48 18.87 -1.06
CA SER A 198 -4.08 19.31 -0.98
C SER A 198 -3.31 18.53 0.07
N LEU A 199 -3.89 18.33 1.26
CA LEU A 199 -3.27 17.60 2.36
C LEU A 199 -3.03 16.12 2.01
N MET A 200 -4.02 15.45 1.41
CA MET A 200 -3.88 14.06 0.98
C MET A 200 -2.83 13.93 -0.13
N SER A 201 -2.83 14.82 -1.09
CA SER A 201 -1.82 14.82 -2.16
C SER A 201 -0.41 14.98 -1.60
N GLU A 202 -0.19 15.91 -0.67
CA GLU A 202 1.09 16.15 -0.01
C GLU A 202 1.52 14.97 0.86
N HIS A 203 0.60 14.39 1.62
CA HIS A 203 0.83 13.22 2.45
C HIS A 203 1.40 12.05 1.64
N ILE A 204 0.78 11.70 0.50
CA ILE A 204 1.25 10.60 -0.35
C ILE A 204 2.56 10.99 -1.06
N TYR A 205 2.70 12.24 -1.48
CA TYR A 205 3.93 12.71 -2.10
C TYR A 205 5.11 12.72 -1.13
N PHE A 206 4.88 13.03 0.15
CA PHE A 206 5.89 12.90 1.20
C PHE A 206 6.40 11.46 1.32
N ALA A 207 5.51 10.47 1.31
CA ALA A 207 5.89 9.06 1.30
C ALA A 207 6.77 8.70 0.09
N LEU A 208 6.46 9.23 -1.11
CA LEU A 208 7.31 9.06 -2.30
C LEU A 208 8.69 9.66 -2.11
N LEU A 209 8.80 10.85 -1.55
CA LEU A 209 10.11 11.50 -1.33
C LEU A 209 10.98 10.71 -0.36
N VAL A 210 10.39 10.18 0.71
CA VAL A 210 11.11 9.32 1.67
C VAL A 210 11.56 8.02 1.00
N LEU A 211 10.69 7.38 0.20
CA LEU A 211 11.05 6.19 -0.56
C LEU A 211 12.22 6.44 -1.52
N ARG A 212 12.14 7.50 -2.32
CA ARG A 212 13.24 7.85 -3.25
C ARG A 212 14.57 8.00 -2.52
N ARG A 213 14.59 8.70 -1.39
CA ARG A 213 15.79 8.86 -0.58
C ARG A 213 16.35 7.50 -0.13
N LYS A 214 15.51 6.61 0.39
CA LYS A 214 15.92 5.27 0.81
C LYS A 214 16.50 4.45 -0.35
N LEU A 215 15.84 4.44 -1.51
CA LEU A 215 16.33 3.73 -2.69
C LEU A 215 17.66 4.28 -3.20
N ASP A 216 17.87 5.59 -3.12
CA ASP A 216 19.15 6.23 -3.48
C ASP A 216 20.28 5.85 -2.50
N GLU A 217 19.97 5.77 -1.20
CA GLU A 217 20.91 5.34 -0.16
C GLU A 217 21.31 3.88 -0.33
N ASP A 218 20.33 2.98 -0.54
CA ASP A 218 20.55 1.54 -0.77
C ASP A 218 21.35 1.31 -2.06
N GLY A 219 21.06 2.04 -3.13
CA GLY A 219 21.80 1.96 -4.39
C GLY A 219 23.26 2.41 -4.26
N ARG A 220 23.55 3.45 -3.48
CA ARG A 220 24.93 3.88 -3.18
C ARG A 220 25.68 2.87 -2.31
N ALA A 221 25.00 2.28 -1.31
CA ALA A 221 25.59 1.26 -0.46
C ALA A 221 26.00 0.01 -1.26
N ALA A 222 25.14 -0.45 -2.19
CA ALA A 222 25.46 -1.57 -3.08
C ALA A 222 26.67 -1.29 -3.98
N GLN A 223 26.76 -0.08 -4.57
CA GLN A 223 27.90 0.32 -5.41
C GLN A 223 29.23 0.40 -4.65
N LEU A 224 29.21 0.77 -3.37
CA LEU A 224 30.42 0.82 -2.53
C LEU A 224 30.90 -0.58 -2.15
N GLN A 225 30.01 -1.55 -1.99
CA GLN A 225 30.38 -2.94 -1.74
C GLN A 225 31.00 -3.61 -2.96
N ASP A 226 30.41 -3.41 -4.17
CA ASP A 226 30.94 -3.94 -5.43
C ASP A 226 32.31 -3.33 -5.82
N SER A 227 32.69 -2.17 -5.28
CA SER A 227 33.96 -1.53 -5.55
C SER A 227 35.06 -1.89 -4.53
N ALA A 228 34.73 -2.67 -3.49
CA ALA A 228 35.64 -3.09 -2.43
C ALA A 228 36.09 -4.58 -2.57
N ASP A 229 35.49 -5.33 -3.49
CA ASP A 229 35.82 -6.70 -3.89
C ASP A 229 36.64 -6.67 -5.24
#